data_c5d53aca385a3c8086cc2383fb50137a
#
_entry.id   c5d53aca385a3c8086cc2383fb50137a
#
_cell.length_a   1.000
_cell.length_b   1.000
_cell.length_c   1.000
_cell.angle_alpha   90.00
_cell.angle_beta   90.00
_cell.angle_gamma   90.00
#
_symmetry.space_group_name_H-M   'P 1'
#
loop_
_entity.id
_entity.type
_entity.pdbx_description
1 polymer ?
#
loop_
_entity_poly.entity_id
_entity_poly.type
_entity_poly.pdbx_seq_one_letter_code
_entity_poly.pdbx_strand_id
1 'polypeptide(L)'
;CTPEAFRFFCKTYLPHYFPDDSESVFHTWAYTELPEIEKEPESVLQGCAASRGEAKTSLTVQAFALWREVRNSKHNTVIVSDTEDQADAIVEAIKTELTDNPALQLDFPEVCGQGQVWRIGEIRTRQNNQFKAYGAGQGIRGAKKGEVRPDAVYLDDLENEKHSENIRLRDKLTKWIGSVINPLGGAGAKCDILYVGTILCLDSVLARVLKNPFWRSVRFSAIMKWPVNMDLWAEWENIYRNTPKENRANEKAAQAFYEANEAAMLEGSEVSWSKRPLLALMKIRARDGIHVFNCEYQNQPGNPENAIFADYLDNCYYRALPHDVVYFGAVDPSLGKQGKGTDPSAILVGGYQRATGTLFVVEASIKKRVPSLIIQDVIRLQKQYGCLLWVIETVQFQEFFKDELIKEAAKI
;
A
#
# COMPACT_ATOMS: atom_id res chain seq x y z
N CYS A 1 -20.67 -1.24 -22.70
CA CYS A 1 -19.63 -1.55 -21.70
C CYS A 1 -19.88 -2.95 -21.15
N THR A 2 -19.14 -3.94 -21.63
CA THR A 2 -19.19 -5.29 -21.07
C THR A 2 -17.75 -5.74 -20.74
N PRO A 3 -17.56 -6.66 -19.80
CA PRO A 3 -16.27 -7.25 -19.49
C PRO A 3 -15.57 -7.80 -20.73
N GLU A 4 -16.32 -8.50 -21.57
CA GLU A 4 -15.81 -9.09 -22.81
C GLU A 4 -15.29 -8.02 -23.77
N ALA A 5 -15.95 -6.86 -23.84
CA ALA A 5 -15.56 -5.78 -24.76
C ALA A 5 -14.20 -5.18 -24.37
N PHE A 6 -13.90 -4.97 -23.09
CA PHE A 6 -12.60 -4.47 -22.65
C PHE A 6 -11.51 -5.52 -22.80
N ARG A 7 -11.79 -6.77 -22.42
CA ARG A 7 -10.86 -7.88 -22.62
C ARG A 7 -10.54 -8.06 -24.11
N PHE A 8 -11.56 -8.03 -24.98
CA PHE A 8 -11.38 -8.08 -26.44
C PHE A 8 -10.50 -6.93 -26.94
N PHE A 9 -10.78 -5.71 -26.49
CA PHE A 9 -9.96 -4.54 -26.83
C PHE A 9 -8.47 -4.76 -26.49
N CYS A 10 -8.18 -5.17 -25.26
CA CYS A 10 -6.81 -5.44 -24.81
C CYS A 10 -6.12 -6.51 -25.66
N LYS A 11 -6.80 -7.62 -25.95
CA LYS A 11 -6.21 -8.74 -26.69
C LYS A 11 -6.06 -8.46 -28.19
N THR A 12 -6.96 -7.68 -28.76
CA THR A 12 -6.97 -7.38 -30.20
C THR A 12 -6.05 -6.22 -30.56
N TYR A 13 -6.11 -5.13 -29.80
CA TYR A 13 -5.40 -3.89 -30.14
C TYR A 13 -4.07 -3.74 -29.38
N LEU A 14 -3.91 -4.41 -28.24
CA LEU A 14 -2.72 -4.30 -27.39
C LEU A 14 -2.06 -5.68 -27.11
N PRO A 15 -1.92 -6.59 -28.10
CA PRO A 15 -1.36 -7.93 -27.89
C PRO A 15 0.08 -7.90 -27.39
N HIS A 16 0.83 -6.86 -27.69
CA HIS A 16 2.21 -6.66 -27.23
C HIS A 16 2.31 -6.41 -25.72
N TYR A 17 1.27 -5.84 -25.08
CA TYR A 17 1.19 -5.77 -23.61
C TYR A 17 0.61 -7.04 -23.00
N PHE A 18 -0.27 -7.74 -23.71
CA PHE A 18 -1.01 -8.90 -23.21
C PHE A 18 -0.86 -10.11 -24.15
N PRO A 19 0.37 -10.61 -24.36
CA PRO A 19 0.65 -11.63 -25.38
C PRO A 19 0.10 -13.02 -25.03
N ASP A 20 -0.13 -13.29 -23.74
CA ASP A 20 -0.51 -14.61 -23.25
C ASP A 20 -2.03 -14.73 -23.06
N ASP A 21 -2.55 -15.93 -23.23
CA ASP A 21 -3.94 -16.27 -22.87
C ASP A 21 -4.10 -16.53 -21.37
N SER A 22 -2.98 -16.73 -20.66
CA SER A 22 -2.99 -16.93 -19.21
C SER A 22 -3.21 -15.60 -18.48
N GLU A 23 -4.24 -15.54 -17.68
CA GLU A 23 -4.64 -14.37 -16.91
C GLU A 23 -4.49 -14.64 -15.42
N SER A 24 -4.06 -13.63 -14.66
CA SER A 24 -4.09 -13.68 -13.22
C SER A 24 -5.48 -13.32 -12.68
N VAL A 25 -5.70 -13.57 -11.40
CA VAL A 25 -6.93 -13.12 -10.72
C VAL A 25 -7.10 -11.61 -10.82
N PHE A 26 -5.99 -10.85 -10.77
CA PHE A 26 -6.01 -9.40 -10.99
C PHE A 26 -6.43 -9.03 -12.41
N HIS A 27 -5.94 -9.74 -13.46
CA HIS A 27 -6.35 -9.48 -14.84
C HIS A 27 -7.85 -9.73 -15.03
N THR A 28 -8.35 -10.86 -14.52
CA THR A 28 -9.78 -11.19 -14.58
C THR A 28 -10.62 -10.12 -13.89
N TRP A 29 -10.20 -9.67 -12.70
CA TRP A 29 -10.85 -8.58 -12.00
C TRP A 29 -10.85 -7.28 -12.83
N ALA A 30 -9.70 -6.91 -13.39
CA ALA A 30 -9.60 -5.67 -14.18
C ALA A 30 -10.50 -5.69 -15.41
N TYR A 31 -10.56 -6.81 -16.13
CA TYR A 31 -11.46 -6.96 -17.28
C TYR A 31 -12.94 -6.91 -16.90
N THR A 32 -13.28 -7.36 -15.70
CA THR A 32 -14.66 -7.41 -15.22
C THR A 32 -15.12 -6.09 -14.61
N GLU A 33 -14.32 -5.56 -13.65
CA GLU A 33 -14.76 -4.46 -12.80
C GLU A 33 -14.50 -3.07 -13.40
N LEU A 34 -13.40 -2.89 -14.18
CA LEU A 34 -13.11 -1.58 -14.76
C LEU A 34 -14.22 -1.11 -15.73
N PRO A 35 -14.77 -1.95 -16.64
CA PRO A 35 -15.88 -1.54 -17.47
C PRO A 35 -17.16 -1.18 -16.70
N GLU A 36 -17.37 -1.76 -15.53
CA GLU A 36 -18.54 -1.45 -14.69
C GLU A 36 -18.50 -0.01 -14.14
N ILE A 37 -17.29 0.58 -13.98
CA ILE A 37 -17.14 1.98 -13.58
C ILE A 37 -17.84 2.93 -14.59
N GLU A 38 -17.84 2.59 -15.87
CA GLU A 38 -18.51 3.41 -16.89
C GLU A 38 -20.03 3.46 -16.74
N LYS A 39 -20.62 2.41 -16.17
CA LYS A 39 -22.08 2.29 -15.99
C LYS A 39 -22.58 3.02 -14.76
N GLU A 40 -21.69 3.35 -13.83
CA GLU A 40 -22.06 4.04 -12.60
C GLU A 40 -22.50 5.48 -12.89
N PRO A 41 -23.61 5.95 -12.33
CA PRO A 41 -24.08 7.32 -12.55
C PRO A 41 -23.22 8.36 -11.82
N GLU A 42 -22.61 7.97 -10.71
CA GLU A 42 -21.79 8.83 -9.87
C GLU A 42 -20.28 8.55 -10.03
N SER A 43 -19.46 9.43 -9.48
CA SER A 43 -18.01 9.26 -9.45
C SER A 43 -17.60 8.03 -8.67
N VAL A 44 -16.74 7.21 -9.23
CA VAL A 44 -16.19 6.03 -8.57
C VAL A 44 -14.79 6.33 -8.04
N LEU A 45 -14.56 6.01 -6.79
CA LEU A 45 -13.24 6.00 -6.15
C LEU A 45 -12.82 4.54 -6.01
N GLN A 46 -11.87 4.08 -6.83
CA GLN A 46 -11.40 2.70 -6.87
C GLN A 46 -9.94 2.61 -6.41
N GLY A 47 -9.69 1.90 -5.32
CA GLY A 47 -8.36 1.53 -4.85
C GLY A 47 -8.03 0.08 -5.22
N CYS A 48 -6.85 -0.16 -5.74
CA CYS A 48 -6.39 -1.48 -6.15
C CYS A 48 -4.93 -1.69 -5.78
N ALA A 49 -4.63 -2.68 -4.94
CA ALA A 49 -3.29 -3.16 -4.72
C ALA A 49 -3.07 -4.48 -5.47
N ALA A 50 -2.13 -4.50 -6.40
CA ALA A 50 -1.80 -5.71 -7.16
C ALA A 50 -0.30 -5.99 -7.13
N SER A 51 0.06 -7.27 -7.30
CA SER A 51 1.44 -7.75 -7.19
C SER A 51 2.34 -7.15 -8.26
N ARG A 52 3.61 -6.98 -7.93
CA ARG A 52 4.61 -6.51 -8.89
C ARG A 52 4.69 -7.44 -10.11
N GLY A 53 4.73 -6.83 -11.31
CA GLY A 53 4.88 -7.55 -12.59
C GLY A 53 3.59 -8.20 -13.09
N GLU A 54 2.41 -7.82 -12.58
CA GLU A 54 1.09 -8.19 -13.13
C GLU A 54 0.55 -7.15 -14.13
N ALA A 55 1.40 -6.36 -14.77
CA ALA A 55 1.03 -5.34 -15.75
C ALA A 55 -0.01 -4.32 -15.25
N LYS A 56 0.05 -3.93 -13.96
CA LYS A 56 -0.88 -2.98 -13.33
C LYS A 56 -1.08 -1.73 -14.17
N THR A 57 -0.01 -0.96 -14.38
CA THR A 57 -0.01 0.28 -15.15
C THR A 57 -0.53 0.07 -16.56
N SER A 58 -0.04 -0.98 -17.25
CA SER A 58 -0.43 -1.25 -18.63
C SER A 58 -1.91 -1.58 -18.77
N LEU A 59 -2.50 -2.32 -17.82
CA LEU A 59 -3.90 -2.73 -17.88
C LEU A 59 -4.85 -1.67 -17.34
N THR A 60 -4.58 -1.16 -16.12
CA THR A 60 -5.54 -0.31 -15.41
C THR A 60 -5.40 1.17 -15.74
N VAL A 61 -4.25 1.60 -16.27
CA VAL A 61 -4.04 2.99 -16.66
C VAL A 61 -3.99 3.11 -18.18
N GLN A 62 -2.99 2.50 -18.85
CA GLN A 62 -2.79 2.69 -20.28
C GLN A 62 -3.95 2.12 -21.12
N ALA A 63 -4.20 0.81 -21.00
CA ALA A 63 -5.23 0.14 -21.80
C ALA A 63 -6.64 0.66 -21.47
N PHE A 64 -6.95 0.87 -20.19
CA PHE A 64 -8.26 1.36 -19.80
C PHE A 64 -8.50 2.81 -20.22
N ALA A 65 -7.48 3.66 -20.16
CA ALA A 65 -7.58 5.04 -20.68
C ALA A 65 -7.73 5.08 -22.20
N LEU A 66 -6.98 4.23 -22.95
CA LEU A 66 -7.16 4.08 -24.41
C LEU A 66 -8.54 3.54 -24.78
N TRP A 67 -9.04 2.55 -24.05
CA TRP A 67 -10.39 2.01 -24.28
C TRP A 67 -11.47 3.07 -24.05
N ARG A 68 -11.29 3.94 -23.05
CA ARG A 68 -12.16 5.11 -22.81
C ARG A 68 -12.04 6.15 -23.93
N GLU A 69 -10.83 6.34 -24.45
CA GLU A 69 -10.58 7.27 -25.56
C GLU A 69 -11.28 6.83 -26.84
N VAL A 70 -11.13 5.58 -27.30
CA VAL A 70 -11.80 5.10 -28.51
C VAL A 70 -13.32 5.10 -28.38
N ARG A 71 -13.85 5.10 -27.17
CA ARG A 71 -15.28 5.22 -26.87
C ARG A 71 -15.76 6.67 -26.69
N ASN A 72 -14.84 7.61 -26.65
CA ASN A 72 -15.09 9.02 -26.36
C ASN A 72 -15.87 9.23 -25.05
N SER A 73 -15.56 8.45 -24.02
CA SER A 73 -16.29 8.44 -22.76
C SER A 73 -15.68 9.38 -21.69
N LYS A 74 -14.46 9.82 -21.88
CA LYS A 74 -13.74 10.78 -21.01
C LYS A 74 -13.04 11.85 -21.83
N HIS A 75 -13.10 13.11 -21.31
CA HIS A 75 -12.67 14.28 -22.07
C HIS A 75 -11.47 15.01 -21.49
N ASN A 76 -11.19 14.78 -20.20
CA ASN A 76 -10.04 15.39 -19.51
C ASN A 76 -9.48 14.41 -18.48
N THR A 77 -8.51 13.62 -18.91
CA THR A 77 -7.85 12.58 -18.13
C THR A 77 -6.57 13.13 -17.50
N VAL A 78 -6.45 12.97 -16.19
CA VAL A 78 -5.26 13.28 -15.40
C VAL A 78 -4.57 11.97 -15.00
N ILE A 79 -3.26 11.89 -15.23
CA ILE A 79 -2.42 10.75 -14.84
C ILE A 79 -1.38 11.26 -13.85
N VAL A 80 -1.26 10.60 -12.72
CA VAL A 80 -0.33 10.98 -11.66
C VAL A 80 0.48 9.76 -11.24
N SER A 81 1.80 9.93 -11.16
CA SER A 81 2.71 8.93 -10.57
C SER A 81 3.56 9.58 -9.47
N ASP A 82 4.43 8.82 -8.81
CA ASP A 82 5.36 9.36 -7.79
C ASP A 82 6.15 10.57 -8.34
N THR A 83 6.64 10.46 -9.57
CA THR A 83 7.32 11.56 -10.29
C THR A 83 6.58 11.93 -11.57
N GLU A 84 6.79 13.19 -12.02
CA GLU A 84 6.24 13.67 -13.30
C GLU A 84 6.79 12.85 -14.48
N ASP A 85 8.08 12.53 -14.48
CA ASP A 85 8.71 11.72 -15.54
C ASP A 85 8.06 10.33 -15.69
N GLN A 86 7.63 9.70 -14.59
CA GLN A 86 6.91 8.43 -14.65
C GLN A 86 5.51 8.61 -15.25
N ALA A 87 4.81 9.66 -14.87
CA ALA A 87 3.50 9.96 -15.43
C ALA A 87 3.60 10.36 -16.93
N ASP A 88 4.65 11.10 -17.31
CA ASP A 88 4.97 11.43 -18.69
C ASP A 88 5.18 10.17 -19.54
N ALA A 89 5.92 9.18 -19.02
CA ALA A 89 6.13 7.91 -19.71
C ALA A 89 4.82 7.17 -20.01
N ILE A 90 3.83 7.26 -19.11
CA ILE A 90 2.50 6.69 -19.35
C ILE A 90 1.75 7.42 -20.46
N VAL A 91 1.80 8.76 -20.45
CA VAL A 91 1.19 9.56 -21.53
C VAL A 91 1.88 9.31 -22.87
N GLU A 92 3.22 9.17 -22.90
CA GLU A 92 3.96 8.82 -24.11
C GLU A 92 3.62 7.41 -24.64
N ALA A 93 3.39 6.44 -23.75
CA ALA A 93 2.92 5.11 -24.18
C ALA A 93 1.53 5.19 -24.82
N ILE A 94 0.58 5.93 -24.24
CA ILE A 94 -0.74 6.18 -24.83
C ILE A 94 -0.62 6.87 -26.19
N LYS A 95 0.25 7.85 -26.27
CA LYS A 95 0.54 8.61 -27.49
C LYS A 95 1.08 7.70 -28.61
N THR A 96 2.01 6.80 -28.27
CA THR A 96 2.57 5.82 -29.20
C THR A 96 1.48 4.91 -29.76
N GLU A 97 0.59 4.40 -28.91
CA GLU A 97 -0.54 3.58 -29.37
C GLU A 97 -1.46 4.35 -30.34
N LEU A 98 -1.79 5.60 -30.05
CA LEU A 98 -2.60 6.43 -30.93
C LEU A 98 -1.90 6.81 -32.24
N THR A 99 -0.56 6.77 -32.29
CA THR A 99 0.21 7.18 -33.48
C THR A 99 0.62 5.97 -34.33
N ASP A 100 1.05 4.88 -33.71
CA ASP A 100 1.82 3.84 -34.39
C ASP A 100 1.12 2.47 -34.37
N ASN A 101 0.01 2.30 -33.64
CA ASN A 101 -0.70 1.04 -33.59
C ASN A 101 -1.58 0.83 -34.85
N PRO A 102 -1.22 -0.12 -35.74
CA PRO A 102 -1.91 -0.26 -37.01
C PRO A 102 -3.35 -0.78 -36.86
N ALA A 103 -3.62 -1.60 -35.84
CA ALA A 103 -4.96 -2.12 -35.61
C ALA A 103 -5.91 -1.02 -35.11
N LEU A 104 -5.42 -0.14 -34.21
CA LEU A 104 -6.19 1.04 -33.78
C LEU A 104 -6.41 2.02 -34.95
N GLN A 105 -5.39 2.24 -35.79
CA GLN A 105 -5.51 3.13 -36.96
C GLN A 105 -6.52 2.62 -37.98
N LEU A 106 -6.62 1.30 -38.13
CA LEU A 106 -7.55 0.67 -39.06
C LEU A 106 -9.02 0.80 -38.60
N ASP A 107 -9.26 0.52 -37.32
CA ASP A 107 -10.63 0.42 -36.81
C ASP A 107 -11.14 1.73 -36.15
N PHE A 108 -10.22 2.63 -35.73
CA PHE A 108 -10.52 3.91 -35.11
C PHE A 108 -9.75 5.09 -35.75
N PRO A 109 -9.82 5.28 -37.07
CA PRO A 109 -9.02 6.31 -37.77
C PRO A 109 -9.36 7.72 -37.30
N GLU A 110 -10.56 7.97 -36.77
CA GLU A 110 -10.99 9.26 -36.25
C GLU A 110 -10.36 9.61 -34.89
N VAL A 111 -9.88 8.61 -34.14
CA VAL A 111 -9.21 8.76 -32.84
C VAL A 111 -7.70 8.86 -33.01
N CYS A 112 -7.16 8.06 -33.92
CA CYS A 112 -5.73 7.87 -34.09
C CYS A 112 -5.04 9.03 -34.81
N GLY A 113 -3.76 9.25 -34.45
CA GLY A 113 -2.92 10.30 -35.02
C GLY A 113 -2.78 11.53 -34.14
N GLN A 114 -1.93 12.45 -34.57
CA GLN A 114 -1.58 13.66 -33.84
C GLN A 114 -2.77 14.62 -33.76
N GLY A 115 -3.04 15.09 -32.54
CA GLY A 115 -4.02 16.15 -32.27
C GLY A 115 -3.40 17.52 -32.12
N GLN A 116 -4.16 18.49 -31.56
CA GLN A 116 -3.74 19.90 -31.46
C GLN A 116 -2.58 20.15 -30.50
N VAL A 117 -2.45 19.37 -29.43
CA VAL A 117 -1.34 19.40 -28.48
C VAL A 117 -0.72 18.02 -28.47
N TRP A 118 0.58 17.94 -28.71
CA TRP A 118 1.26 16.66 -28.85
C TRP A 118 2.68 16.75 -28.30
N ARG A 119 2.79 17.03 -27.01
CA ARG A 119 4.06 17.22 -26.29
C ARG A 119 4.24 16.17 -25.20
N ILE A 120 5.42 16.11 -24.62
CA ILE A 120 5.71 15.26 -23.47
C ILE A 120 4.75 15.65 -22.32
N GLY A 121 4.15 14.67 -21.69
CA GLY A 121 3.27 14.84 -20.56
C GLY A 121 1.91 15.49 -20.83
N GLU A 122 1.65 16.00 -22.05
CA GLU A 122 0.34 16.55 -22.37
C GLU A 122 -0.02 16.34 -23.84
N ILE A 123 -1.10 15.61 -24.08
CA ILE A 123 -1.65 15.44 -25.42
C ILE A 123 -3.13 15.83 -25.47
N ARG A 124 -3.55 16.34 -26.62
CA ARG A 124 -4.97 16.49 -26.99
C ARG A 124 -5.19 15.70 -28.24
N THR A 125 -6.02 14.67 -28.14
CA THR A 125 -6.32 13.74 -29.23
C THR A 125 -7.10 14.41 -30.37
N ARG A 126 -7.30 13.69 -31.47
CA ARG A 126 -8.12 14.16 -32.60
C ARG A 126 -9.59 14.40 -32.20
N GLN A 127 -10.08 13.64 -31.20
CA GLN A 127 -11.39 13.86 -30.58
C GLN A 127 -11.41 15.06 -29.61
N ASN A 128 -10.29 15.79 -29.52
CA ASN A 128 -10.10 16.89 -28.59
C ASN A 128 -10.17 16.49 -27.11
N ASN A 129 -9.90 15.20 -26.77
CA ASN A 129 -9.76 14.77 -25.38
C ASN A 129 -8.33 15.00 -24.90
N GLN A 130 -8.17 15.34 -23.62
CA GLN A 130 -6.88 15.66 -23.03
C GLN A 130 -6.39 14.55 -22.13
N PHE A 131 -5.10 14.20 -22.26
CA PHE A 131 -4.34 13.44 -21.27
C PHE A 131 -3.23 14.34 -20.76
N LYS A 132 -3.10 14.43 -19.43
CA LYS A 132 -2.09 15.26 -18.81
C LYS A 132 -1.47 14.59 -17.61
N ALA A 133 -0.13 14.55 -17.60
CA ALA A 133 0.70 13.97 -16.57
C ALA A 133 1.02 14.96 -15.44
N TYR A 134 1.21 14.44 -14.24
CA TYR A 134 1.65 15.19 -13.06
C TYR A 134 2.41 14.27 -12.10
N GLY A 135 3.34 14.84 -11.36
CA GLY A 135 3.96 14.18 -10.21
C GLY A 135 3.11 14.30 -8.94
N ALA A 136 3.26 13.33 -8.04
CA ALA A 136 2.59 13.34 -6.75
C ALA A 136 2.90 14.60 -5.93
N GLY A 137 1.86 15.17 -5.33
CA GLY A 137 1.99 16.38 -4.51
C GLY A 137 2.08 17.70 -5.30
N GLN A 138 2.07 17.66 -6.63
CA GLN A 138 2.05 18.88 -7.43
C GLN A 138 0.74 19.67 -7.31
N GLY A 139 0.79 20.93 -7.70
CA GLY A 139 -0.34 21.86 -7.70
C GLY A 139 -1.25 21.67 -8.90
N ILE A 140 -2.05 20.63 -8.95
CA ILE A 140 -3.00 20.34 -10.03
C ILE A 140 -4.40 20.93 -9.83
N ARG A 141 -4.57 21.76 -8.82
CA ARG A 141 -5.81 22.53 -8.66
C ARG A 141 -6.01 23.42 -9.89
N GLY A 142 -7.12 23.21 -10.60
CA GLY A 142 -7.39 23.92 -11.84
C GLY A 142 -6.89 23.24 -13.12
N ALA A 143 -6.53 21.96 -13.05
CA ALA A 143 -6.33 21.11 -14.23
C ALA A 143 -7.61 21.11 -15.07
N LYS A 144 -7.72 22.07 -15.99
CA LYS A 144 -8.86 22.25 -16.87
C LYS A 144 -8.39 22.20 -18.32
N LYS A 145 -9.23 21.66 -19.17
CA LYS A 145 -9.15 21.80 -20.61
C LYS A 145 -10.20 22.83 -21.04
N GLY A 146 -9.82 24.10 -21.12
CA GLY A 146 -10.81 25.17 -21.27
C GLY A 146 -11.76 25.21 -20.05
N GLU A 147 -13.04 24.96 -20.28
CA GLU A 147 -14.05 24.89 -19.21
C GLU A 147 -14.22 23.48 -18.61
N VAL A 148 -13.70 22.44 -19.28
CA VAL A 148 -13.88 21.03 -18.88
C VAL A 148 -12.92 20.70 -17.75
N ARG A 149 -13.46 20.29 -16.60
CA ARG A 149 -12.70 19.75 -15.47
C ARG A 149 -12.33 18.30 -15.73
N PRO A 150 -11.36 17.73 -14.99
CA PRO A 150 -11.05 16.30 -15.06
C PRO A 150 -12.29 15.45 -14.80
N ASP A 151 -12.49 14.43 -15.64
CA ASP A 151 -13.54 13.43 -15.55
C ASP A 151 -12.98 12.02 -15.36
N ALA A 152 -11.65 11.86 -15.47
CA ALA A 152 -10.91 10.67 -15.09
C ALA A 152 -9.57 11.04 -14.45
N VAL A 153 -9.22 10.38 -13.36
CA VAL A 153 -7.92 10.52 -12.67
C VAL A 153 -7.35 9.13 -12.42
N TYR A 154 -6.13 8.93 -12.88
CA TYR A 154 -5.36 7.72 -12.62
C TYR A 154 -4.18 8.05 -11.71
N LEU A 155 -4.10 7.37 -10.59
CA LEU A 155 -3.02 7.45 -9.62
C LEU A 155 -2.24 6.14 -9.69
N ASP A 156 -1.02 6.18 -10.22
CA ASP A 156 -0.19 5.01 -10.48
C ASP A 156 1.08 5.04 -9.64
N ASP A 157 1.24 4.06 -8.76
CA ASP A 157 2.40 3.90 -7.88
C ASP A 157 2.89 5.23 -7.26
N LEU A 158 2.01 5.91 -6.49
CA LEU A 158 2.29 7.25 -5.91
C LEU A 158 3.36 7.26 -4.81
N GLU A 159 3.77 6.11 -4.33
CA GLU A 159 4.67 5.96 -3.20
C GLU A 159 5.97 5.26 -3.60
N ASN A 160 7.07 5.68 -2.99
CA ASN A 160 8.39 5.08 -3.08
C ASN A 160 8.93 4.71 -1.69
N GLU A 161 10.16 4.22 -1.59
CA GLU A 161 10.81 3.80 -0.34
C GLU A 161 10.88 4.95 0.69
N LYS A 162 11.07 6.21 0.25
CA LYS A 162 11.11 7.38 1.15
C LYS A 162 9.77 7.58 1.86
N HIS A 163 8.66 7.25 1.19
CA HIS A 163 7.34 7.29 1.81
C HIS A 163 7.18 6.17 2.85
N SER A 164 7.71 4.97 2.59
CA SER A 164 7.63 3.86 3.55
C SER A 164 8.35 4.17 4.87
N GLU A 165 9.45 4.94 4.82
CA GLU A 165 10.25 5.30 5.97
C GLU A 165 9.75 6.55 6.71
N ASN A 166 8.95 7.40 6.08
CA ASN A 166 8.59 8.72 6.62
C ASN A 166 7.07 8.95 6.69
N ILE A 167 6.52 8.85 7.90
CA ILE A 167 5.10 9.07 8.17
C ILE A 167 4.61 10.47 7.74
N ARG A 168 5.46 11.50 7.84
CA ARG A 168 5.08 12.88 7.45
C ARG A 168 4.87 13.00 5.94
N LEU A 169 5.66 12.29 5.14
CA LEU A 169 5.47 12.24 3.69
C LEU A 169 4.15 11.54 3.36
N ARG A 170 3.84 10.41 4.01
CA ARG A 170 2.57 9.71 3.84
C ARG A 170 1.38 10.58 4.23
N ASP A 171 1.46 11.28 5.37
CA ASP A 171 0.40 12.20 5.83
C ASP A 171 0.18 13.35 4.85
N LYS A 172 1.27 13.91 4.32
CA LYS A 172 1.20 14.98 3.31
C LYS A 172 0.53 14.47 2.04
N LEU A 173 0.91 13.29 1.55
CA LEU A 173 0.35 12.70 0.34
C LEU A 173 -1.13 12.30 0.54
N THR A 174 -1.47 11.70 1.67
CA THR A 174 -2.86 11.39 2.03
C THR A 174 -3.73 12.66 2.07
N LYS A 175 -3.22 13.72 2.68
CA LYS A 175 -3.93 15.02 2.72
C LYS A 175 -4.08 15.61 1.32
N TRP A 176 -3.06 15.47 0.47
CA TRP A 176 -3.09 15.95 -0.90
C TRP A 176 -4.15 15.20 -1.74
N ILE A 177 -4.26 13.88 -1.61
CA ILE A 177 -5.34 13.11 -2.26
C ILE A 177 -6.70 13.65 -1.82
N GLY A 178 -6.94 13.79 -0.52
CA GLY A 178 -8.23 14.26 -0.01
C GLY A 178 -8.58 15.72 -0.39
N SER A 179 -7.58 16.62 -0.43
CA SER A 179 -7.83 18.05 -0.62
C SER A 179 -7.62 18.56 -2.05
N VAL A 180 -6.94 17.79 -2.90
CA VAL A 180 -6.60 18.19 -4.27
C VAL A 180 -7.18 17.22 -5.30
N ILE A 181 -6.95 15.90 -5.13
CA ILE A 181 -7.38 14.89 -6.10
C ILE A 181 -8.90 14.67 -6.05
N ASN A 182 -9.44 14.35 -4.88
CA ASN A 182 -10.86 14.02 -4.76
C ASN A 182 -11.80 15.12 -5.29
N PRO A 183 -11.53 16.42 -5.12
CA PRO A 183 -12.40 17.47 -5.64
C PRO A 183 -12.09 17.92 -7.08
N LEU A 184 -11.23 17.23 -7.85
CA LEU A 184 -10.82 17.68 -9.20
C LEU A 184 -11.99 17.80 -10.18
N GLY A 185 -12.95 16.88 -10.17
CA GLY A 185 -14.10 16.89 -11.06
C GLY A 185 -15.02 18.11 -10.88
N GLY A 186 -15.05 18.69 -9.68
CA GLY A 186 -15.93 19.82 -9.37
C GLY A 186 -17.35 19.39 -9.00
N ALA A 187 -18.18 20.40 -8.68
CA ALA A 187 -19.54 20.16 -8.20
C ALA A 187 -20.44 19.60 -9.30
N GLY A 188 -21.11 18.48 -9.03
CA GLY A 188 -22.11 17.87 -9.93
C GLY A 188 -21.55 17.18 -11.19
N ALA A 189 -20.21 17.11 -11.34
CA ALA A 189 -19.59 16.42 -12.47
C ALA A 189 -19.05 15.06 -12.03
N LYS A 190 -19.28 14.02 -12.85
CA LYS A 190 -18.68 12.71 -12.65
C LYS A 190 -17.17 12.79 -12.92
N CYS A 191 -16.37 12.33 -11.94
CA CYS A 191 -14.93 12.19 -12.08
C CYS A 191 -14.49 10.89 -11.41
N ASP A 192 -14.13 9.90 -12.20
CA ASP A 192 -13.67 8.62 -11.67
C ASP A 192 -12.21 8.71 -11.26
N ILE A 193 -11.86 8.18 -10.10
CA ILE A 193 -10.50 8.14 -9.59
C ILE A 193 -10.09 6.69 -9.37
N LEU A 194 -9.07 6.25 -10.08
CA LEU A 194 -8.50 4.92 -9.96
C LEU A 194 -7.09 5.03 -9.37
N TYR A 195 -6.89 4.49 -8.18
CA TYR A 195 -5.58 4.40 -7.54
C TYR A 195 -5.09 2.96 -7.56
N VAL A 196 -4.03 2.71 -8.32
CA VAL A 196 -3.38 1.40 -8.42
C VAL A 196 -1.94 1.49 -7.94
N GLY A 197 -1.47 0.45 -7.26
CA GLY A 197 -0.11 0.42 -6.74
C GLY A 197 0.22 -0.85 -5.97
N THR A 198 1.34 -0.78 -5.26
CA THR A 198 1.84 -1.82 -4.37
C THR A 198 1.87 -1.30 -2.93
N ILE A 199 1.56 -2.13 -1.94
CA ILE A 199 1.58 -1.74 -0.53
C ILE A 199 2.99 -1.91 0.03
N LEU A 200 3.73 -0.81 0.16
CA LEU A 200 5.14 -0.81 0.58
C LEU A 200 5.33 -0.92 2.10
N CYS A 201 4.36 -0.44 2.89
CA CYS A 201 4.38 -0.55 4.36
C CYS A 201 2.96 -0.63 4.91
N LEU A 202 2.80 -1.07 6.18
CA LEU A 202 1.49 -1.26 6.85
C LEU A 202 0.61 -0.02 6.85
N ASP A 203 1.23 1.16 6.90
CA ASP A 203 0.57 2.46 6.93
C ASP A 203 0.85 3.27 5.66
N SER A 204 1.04 2.60 4.51
CA SER A 204 1.19 3.26 3.21
C SER A 204 -0.08 4.02 2.83
N VAL A 205 0.05 5.01 1.95
CA VAL A 205 -1.11 5.82 1.51
C VAL A 205 -2.14 4.95 0.81
N LEU A 206 -1.69 4.01 -0.03
CA LEU A 206 -2.59 3.04 -0.66
C LEU A 206 -3.28 2.18 0.40
N ALA A 207 -2.57 1.67 1.43
CA ALA A 207 -3.19 0.90 2.50
C ALA A 207 -4.24 1.71 3.28
N ARG A 208 -4.01 3.02 3.49
CA ARG A 208 -5.00 3.94 4.09
C ARG A 208 -6.22 4.11 3.20
N VAL A 209 -6.02 4.26 1.88
CA VAL A 209 -7.10 4.35 0.90
C VAL A 209 -7.93 3.07 0.88
N LEU A 210 -7.30 1.90 0.88
CA LEU A 210 -8.00 0.61 0.91
C LEU A 210 -8.82 0.37 2.18
N LYS A 211 -8.50 1.04 3.27
CA LYS A 211 -9.27 1.01 4.54
C LYS A 211 -10.40 2.05 4.59
N ASN A 212 -10.42 3.00 3.65
CA ASN A 212 -11.41 4.04 3.63
C ASN A 212 -12.75 3.50 3.05
N PRO A 213 -13.86 3.53 3.80
CA PRO A 213 -15.13 2.93 3.36
C PRO A 213 -15.76 3.62 2.14
N PHE A 214 -15.30 4.82 1.76
CA PHE A 214 -15.77 5.54 0.58
C PHE A 214 -15.05 5.13 -0.71
N TRP A 215 -14.01 4.29 -0.60
CA TRP A 215 -13.29 3.73 -1.74
C TRP A 215 -13.70 2.28 -1.95
N ARG A 216 -14.04 1.91 -3.19
CA ARG A 216 -14.08 0.50 -3.59
C ARG A 216 -12.67 -0.03 -3.54
N SER A 217 -12.44 -1.10 -2.78
CA SER A 217 -11.09 -1.53 -2.45
C SER A 217 -10.88 -2.99 -2.77
N VAL A 218 -9.77 -3.29 -3.45
CA VAL A 218 -9.37 -4.66 -3.76
C VAL A 218 -7.85 -4.83 -3.57
N ARG A 219 -7.46 -6.00 -3.10
CA ARG A 219 -6.06 -6.37 -2.90
C ARG A 219 -5.81 -7.77 -3.42
N PHE A 220 -4.75 -7.91 -4.21
CA PHE A 220 -4.29 -9.16 -4.79
C PHE A 220 -2.93 -9.55 -4.23
N SER A 221 -2.76 -10.84 -3.99
CA SER A 221 -1.52 -11.47 -3.56
C SER A 221 -1.07 -12.47 -4.61
N ALA A 222 0.23 -12.58 -4.87
CA ALA A 222 0.76 -13.53 -5.85
C ALA A 222 0.54 -14.99 -5.41
N ILE A 223 0.68 -15.26 -4.12
CA ILE A 223 0.29 -16.53 -3.50
C ILE A 223 -1.04 -16.31 -2.79
N MET A 224 -2.10 -16.92 -3.27
CA MET A 224 -3.45 -16.80 -2.71
C MET A 224 -3.66 -17.76 -1.53
N LYS A 225 -3.11 -18.98 -1.67
CA LYS A 225 -3.06 -19.96 -0.57
C LYS A 225 -1.64 -20.51 -0.48
N TRP A 226 -1.12 -20.51 0.73
CA TRP A 226 0.18 -21.08 1.01
C TRP A 226 0.11 -22.60 1.04
N PRO A 227 1.18 -23.32 0.65
CA PRO A 227 1.21 -24.77 0.75
C PRO A 227 1.13 -25.26 2.20
N VAL A 228 0.60 -26.45 2.39
CA VAL A 228 0.47 -27.08 3.71
C VAL A 228 1.85 -27.40 4.30
N ASN A 229 2.78 -27.86 3.46
CA ASN A 229 4.09 -28.36 3.87
C ASN A 229 5.17 -27.29 3.76
N MET A 230 5.06 -26.21 4.55
CA MET A 230 6.04 -25.12 4.55
C MET A 230 7.43 -25.55 5.00
N ASP A 231 7.55 -26.63 5.79
CA ASP A 231 8.84 -27.18 6.25
C ASP A 231 9.68 -27.67 5.06
N LEU A 232 9.07 -28.29 4.05
CA LEU A 232 9.76 -28.69 2.83
C LEU A 232 10.28 -27.48 2.05
N TRP A 233 9.54 -26.37 2.03
CA TRP A 233 10.01 -25.13 1.44
C TRP A 233 11.14 -24.47 2.24
N ALA A 234 11.13 -24.57 3.57
CA ALA A 234 12.24 -24.10 4.40
C ALA A 234 13.52 -24.92 4.13
N GLU A 235 13.42 -26.24 3.98
CA GLU A 235 14.54 -27.12 3.62
C GLU A 235 15.03 -26.80 2.19
N TRP A 236 14.13 -26.65 1.24
CA TRP A 236 14.45 -26.22 -0.12
C TRP A 236 15.20 -24.88 -0.14
N GLU A 237 14.73 -23.89 0.63
CA GLU A 237 15.36 -22.57 0.72
C GLU A 237 16.77 -22.67 1.36
N ASN A 238 16.93 -23.54 2.36
CA ASN A 238 18.24 -23.80 2.98
C ASN A 238 19.23 -24.39 1.94
N ILE A 239 18.81 -25.37 1.15
CA ILE A 239 19.60 -25.94 0.07
C ILE A 239 19.95 -24.87 -0.96
N TYR A 240 18.98 -24.09 -1.39
CA TYR A 240 19.15 -23.04 -2.40
C TYR A 240 20.11 -21.94 -1.98
N ARG A 241 20.11 -21.56 -0.71
CA ARG A 241 20.95 -20.48 -0.15
C ARG A 241 22.36 -20.93 0.26
N ASN A 242 22.47 -22.12 0.84
CA ASN A 242 23.67 -22.53 1.56
C ASN A 242 24.55 -23.55 0.80
N THR A 243 24.05 -24.13 -0.32
CA THR A 243 24.90 -24.91 -1.19
C THR A 243 25.85 -24.01 -1.98
N PRO A 244 27.12 -24.43 -2.21
CA PRO A 244 28.06 -23.68 -3.02
C PRO A 244 27.50 -23.29 -4.40
N LYS A 245 27.82 -22.07 -4.85
CA LYS A 245 27.27 -21.54 -6.11
C LYS A 245 28.05 -21.92 -7.35
N GLU A 246 29.22 -22.57 -7.17
CA GLU A 246 30.06 -23.00 -8.28
C GLU A 246 29.26 -23.91 -9.23
N ASN A 247 29.36 -23.62 -10.53
CA ASN A 247 28.63 -24.35 -11.58
C ASN A 247 27.11 -24.45 -11.36
N ARG A 248 26.52 -23.50 -10.61
CA ARG A 248 25.10 -23.48 -10.23
C ARG A 248 24.67 -24.73 -9.44
N ALA A 249 25.57 -25.25 -8.59
CA ALA A 249 25.30 -26.46 -7.83
C ALA A 249 24.12 -26.28 -6.87
N ASN A 250 23.97 -25.09 -6.28
CA ASN A 250 22.83 -24.72 -5.43
C ASN A 250 21.50 -24.81 -6.17
N GLU A 251 21.43 -24.29 -7.41
CA GLU A 251 20.20 -24.34 -8.20
C GLU A 251 19.85 -25.77 -8.60
N LYS A 252 20.86 -26.57 -8.98
CA LYS A 252 20.68 -27.98 -9.35
C LYS A 252 20.22 -28.82 -8.16
N ALA A 253 20.83 -28.63 -6.98
CA ALA A 253 20.47 -29.35 -5.77
C ALA A 253 19.03 -28.99 -5.31
N ALA A 254 18.70 -27.71 -5.29
CA ALA A 254 17.37 -27.24 -4.96
C ALA A 254 16.31 -27.71 -5.97
N GLN A 255 16.65 -27.76 -7.26
CA GLN A 255 15.77 -28.28 -8.30
C GLN A 255 15.50 -29.77 -8.12
N ALA A 256 16.55 -30.57 -7.86
CA ALA A 256 16.41 -32.01 -7.60
C ALA A 256 15.56 -32.28 -6.34
N PHE A 257 15.75 -31.49 -5.28
CA PHE A 257 14.93 -31.59 -4.07
C PHE A 257 13.45 -31.28 -4.36
N TYR A 258 13.19 -30.22 -5.13
CA TYR A 258 11.83 -29.84 -5.54
C TYR A 258 11.19 -30.99 -6.35
N GLU A 259 11.87 -31.52 -7.37
CA GLU A 259 11.35 -32.59 -8.23
C GLU A 259 11.03 -33.86 -7.44
N ALA A 260 11.84 -34.18 -6.42
CA ALA A 260 11.60 -35.34 -5.54
C ALA A 260 10.39 -35.17 -4.61
N ASN A 261 9.99 -33.92 -4.31
CA ASN A 261 8.95 -33.59 -3.33
C ASN A 261 7.82 -32.75 -3.90
N GLU A 262 7.74 -32.56 -5.22
CA GLU A 262 6.86 -31.58 -5.89
C GLU A 262 5.41 -31.67 -5.43
N ALA A 263 4.82 -32.87 -5.43
CA ALA A 263 3.42 -33.04 -5.06
C ALA A 263 3.14 -32.58 -3.62
N ALA A 264 4.02 -32.93 -2.68
CA ALA A 264 3.89 -32.52 -1.28
C ALA A 264 4.16 -31.02 -1.08
N MET A 265 5.12 -30.46 -1.83
CA MET A 265 5.46 -29.02 -1.78
C MET A 265 4.38 -28.13 -2.39
N LEU A 266 3.58 -28.63 -3.32
CA LEU A 266 2.48 -27.89 -3.95
C LEU A 266 1.15 -28.10 -3.25
N GLU A 267 1.02 -29.06 -2.36
CA GLU A 267 -0.23 -29.43 -1.70
C GLU A 267 -0.90 -28.24 -1.03
N GLY A 268 -2.16 -27.99 -1.37
CA GLY A 268 -2.99 -26.92 -0.81
C GLY A 268 -2.65 -25.52 -1.31
N SER A 269 -1.62 -25.35 -2.14
CA SER A 269 -1.21 -24.05 -2.66
C SER A 269 -2.08 -23.55 -3.81
N GLU A 270 -2.23 -22.22 -3.88
CA GLU A 270 -2.90 -21.55 -4.99
C GLU A 270 -2.16 -20.24 -5.31
N VAL A 271 -1.83 -20.03 -6.59
CA VAL A 271 -1.18 -18.81 -7.07
C VAL A 271 -2.15 -17.97 -7.89
N SER A 272 -1.99 -16.64 -7.86
CA SER A 272 -2.81 -15.70 -8.63
C SER A 272 -2.67 -15.90 -10.14
N TRP A 273 -1.49 -16.31 -10.61
CA TRP A 273 -1.17 -16.41 -12.02
C TRP A 273 -0.35 -17.66 -12.35
N SER A 274 -0.89 -18.54 -13.21
CA SER A 274 -0.20 -19.77 -13.63
C SER A 274 1.14 -19.52 -14.33
N LYS A 275 1.30 -18.39 -15.02
CA LYS A 275 2.58 -17.95 -15.62
C LYS A 275 3.68 -17.73 -14.59
N ARG A 276 3.31 -17.52 -13.33
CA ARG A 276 4.22 -17.35 -12.20
C ARG A 276 3.96 -18.45 -11.15
N PRO A 277 4.40 -19.68 -11.42
CA PRO A 277 4.15 -20.82 -10.53
C PRO A 277 4.80 -20.63 -9.16
N LEU A 278 4.34 -21.38 -8.17
CA LEU A 278 4.80 -21.26 -6.78
C LEU A 278 6.32 -21.35 -6.65
N LEU A 279 6.98 -22.29 -7.36
CA LEU A 279 8.45 -22.40 -7.36
C LEU A 279 9.15 -21.11 -7.81
N ALA A 280 8.61 -20.41 -8.82
CA ALA A 280 9.16 -19.14 -9.27
C ALA A 280 9.00 -18.06 -8.20
N LEU A 281 7.86 -18.01 -7.52
CA LEU A 281 7.60 -17.08 -6.41
C LEU A 281 8.51 -17.37 -5.21
N MET A 282 8.70 -18.63 -4.86
CA MET A 282 9.59 -19.02 -3.75
C MET A 282 11.06 -18.74 -4.07
N LYS A 283 11.49 -18.86 -5.35
CA LYS A 283 12.82 -18.40 -5.78
C LYS A 283 13.02 -16.90 -5.58
N ILE A 284 12.00 -16.09 -5.89
CA ILE A 284 12.02 -14.65 -5.66
C ILE A 284 12.11 -14.38 -4.14
N ARG A 285 11.26 -15.04 -3.34
CA ARG A 285 11.27 -14.90 -1.88
C ARG A 285 12.64 -15.24 -1.28
N ALA A 286 13.25 -16.32 -1.73
CA ALA A 286 14.59 -16.72 -1.30
C ALA A 286 15.68 -15.74 -1.72
N ARG A 287 15.59 -15.14 -2.92
CA ARG A 287 16.56 -14.19 -3.46
C ARG A 287 16.46 -12.81 -2.77
N ASP A 288 15.26 -12.26 -2.69
CA ASP A 288 15.01 -10.86 -2.31
C ASP A 288 14.69 -10.71 -0.82
N GLY A 289 14.39 -11.83 -0.15
CA GLY A 289 14.01 -11.88 1.26
C GLY A 289 12.49 -11.73 1.48
N ILE A 290 12.05 -12.21 2.64
CA ILE A 290 10.64 -12.27 3.01
C ILE A 290 9.98 -10.90 3.03
N HIS A 291 10.66 -9.89 3.57
CA HIS A 291 10.09 -8.55 3.70
C HIS A 291 9.76 -7.95 2.33
N VAL A 292 10.73 -7.95 1.40
CA VAL A 292 10.53 -7.44 0.04
C VAL A 292 9.45 -8.24 -0.69
N PHE A 293 9.47 -9.57 -0.53
CA PHE A 293 8.46 -10.44 -1.13
C PHE A 293 7.04 -10.12 -0.61
N ASN A 294 6.91 -9.93 0.70
CA ASN A 294 5.61 -9.62 1.31
C ASN A 294 5.07 -8.26 0.86
N CYS A 295 5.94 -7.25 0.70
CA CYS A 295 5.52 -5.95 0.17
C CYS A 295 5.12 -6.04 -1.31
N GLU A 296 6.06 -6.49 -2.15
CA GLU A 296 5.97 -6.36 -3.60
C GLU A 296 5.05 -7.41 -4.26
N TYR A 297 4.96 -8.61 -3.67
CA TYR A 297 4.22 -9.73 -4.28
C TYR A 297 2.97 -10.12 -3.49
N GLN A 298 2.96 -9.92 -2.17
CA GLN A 298 1.81 -10.27 -1.36
C GLN A 298 0.94 -9.08 -0.98
N ASN A 299 1.42 -7.86 -1.17
CA ASN A 299 0.76 -6.64 -0.68
C ASN A 299 0.43 -6.72 0.83
N GLN A 300 1.25 -7.45 1.57
CA GLN A 300 1.14 -7.70 3.01
C GLN A 300 2.47 -7.31 3.68
N PRO A 301 2.79 -6.01 3.75
CA PRO A 301 4.01 -5.57 4.41
C PRO A 301 3.97 -5.98 5.88
N GLY A 302 5.11 -6.38 6.37
CA GLY A 302 5.31 -6.98 7.68
C GLY A 302 6.04 -8.31 7.52
N ASN A 303 6.77 -8.69 8.53
CA ASN A 303 7.37 -10.00 8.60
C ASN A 303 6.88 -10.68 9.87
N PRO A 304 5.82 -11.53 9.78
CA PRO A 304 5.34 -12.28 10.93
C PRO A 304 6.46 -13.08 11.58
N GLU A 305 7.40 -13.64 10.80
CA GLU A 305 8.52 -14.45 11.30
C GLU A 305 9.56 -13.62 12.08
N ASN A 306 9.66 -12.31 11.85
CA ASN A 306 10.53 -11.39 12.58
C ASN A 306 9.80 -10.53 13.61
N ALA A 307 8.50 -10.65 13.71
CA ALA A 307 7.74 -10.02 14.78
C ALA A 307 7.91 -10.85 16.04
N ILE A 308 8.92 -10.50 16.86
CA ILE A 308 9.31 -11.20 18.10
C ILE A 308 8.10 -11.57 18.98
N PHE A 309 7.00 -10.86 18.86
CA PHE A 309 5.79 -11.04 19.66
C PHE A 309 4.58 -11.54 18.87
N ALA A 310 4.67 -11.77 17.53
CA ALA A 310 3.50 -12.09 16.71
C ALA A 310 2.77 -13.36 17.19
N ASP A 311 3.52 -14.43 17.45
CA ASP A 311 2.96 -15.70 17.89
C ASP A 311 2.35 -15.66 19.31
N TYR A 312 2.71 -14.62 20.07
CA TYR A 312 2.24 -14.44 21.44
C TYR A 312 1.07 -13.46 21.55
N LEU A 313 0.91 -12.53 20.59
CA LEU A 313 -0.10 -11.46 20.67
C LEU A 313 -1.53 -12.00 20.69
N ASP A 314 -1.84 -13.04 19.96
CA ASP A 314 -3.19 -13.63 19.92
C ASP A 314 -3.60 -14.27 21.24
N ASN A 315 -2.63 -14.62 22.08
CA ASN A 315 -2.83 -15.24 23.40
C ASN A 315 -2.52 -14.32 24.58
N CYS A 316 -2.16 -13.04 24.32
CA CYS A 316 -1.74 -12.08 25.35
C CYS A 316 -2.88 -11.25 25.95
N TYR A 317 -4.15 -11.60 25.69
CA TYR A 317 -5.29 -10.88 26.24
C TYR A 317 -5.78 -11.48 27.54
N TYR A 318 -6.03 -10.65 28.53
CA TYR A 318 -6.67 -11.09 29.77
C TYR A 318 -8.10 -10.51 29.87
N ARG A 319 -9.00 -11.25 30.51
CA ARG A 319 -10.40 -10.83 30.71
C ARG A 319 -10.61 -10.12 32.05
N ALA A 320 -9.82 -10.46 33.03
CA ALA A 320 -9.86 -9.87 34.37
C ALA A 320 -8.45 -9.88 34.97
N LEU A 321 -8.10 -8.82 35.70
CA LEU A 321 -6.85 -8.76 36.45
C LEU A 321 -6.96 -9.64 37.72
N PRO A 322 -5.93 -10.43 38.05
CA PRO A 322 -5.84 -11.09 39.33
C PRO A 322 -5.81 -10.11 40.48
N HIS A 323 -6.27 -10.51 41.66
CA HIS A 323 -6.31 -9.64 42.85
C HIS A 323 -4.95 -9.46 43.54
N ASP A 324 -3.96 -10.29 43.19
CA ASP A 324 -2.63 -10.34 43.81
C ASP A 324 -1.54 -9.69 42.96
N VAL A 325 -1.88 -8.68 42.16
CA VAL A 325 -0.91 -7.94 41.32
C VAL A 325 -0.33 -6.75 42.10
N VAL A 326 0.97 -6.51 41.86
CA VAL A 326 1.69 -5.33 42.32
C VAL A 326 1.88 -4.39 41.13
N TYR A 327 1.47 -3.14 41.30
CA TYR A 327 1.49 -2.16 40.20
C TYR A 327 2.81 -1.39 40.14
N PHE A 328 3.27 -1.13 38.92
CA PHE A 328 4.46 -0.34 38.58
C PHE A 328 4.11 0.63 37.45
N GLY A 329 4.63 1.85 37.53
CA GLY A 329 4.44 2.84 36.49
C GLY A 329 5.72 3.13 35.73
N ALA A 330 5.60 3.47 34.46
CA ALA A 330 6.67 3.99 33.63
C ALA A 330 6.23 5.23 32.83
N VAL A 331 7.11 6.19 32.69
CA VAL A 331 6.86 7.43 31.95
C VAL A 331 8.04 7.75 31.04
N ASP A 332 7.73 7.94 29.77
CA ASP A 332 8.61 8.58 28.79
C ASP A 332 8.03 9.99 28.50
N PRO A 333 8.56 11.04 29.18
CA PRO A 333 8.04 12.38 29.04
C PRO A 333 8.57 13.06 27.80
N SER A 334 7.68 13.75 27.06
CA SER A 334 8.07 14.64 25.97
C SER A 334 7.89 16.11 26.34
N LEU A 335 8.58 17.01 25.62
CA LEU A 335 8.49 18.48 25.85
C LEU A 335 7.12 19.07 25.51
N GLY A 336 6.23 18.32 24.85
CA GLY A 336 4.89 18.75 24.51
C GLY A 336 4.82 20.00 23.61
N LYS A 337 5.90 20.36 22.92
CA LYS A 337 5.88 21.49 21.97
C LYS A 337 4.80 21.22 20.93
N GLN A 338 3.85 22.16 20.81
CA GLN A 338 2.85 22.10 19.74
C GLN A 338 3.55 22.37 18.41
N GLY A 339 3.75 21.31 17.61
CA GLY A 339 4.38 21.39 16.28
C GLY A 339 4.31 20.06 15.53
N LYS A 340 4.32 20.11 14.22
CA LYS A 340 4.53 18.90 13.41
C LYS A 340 5.95 18.41 13.67
N GLY A 341 6.10 17.27 14.33
CA GLY A 341 7.39 16.60 14.54
C GLY A 341 7.89 16.55 15.98
N THR A 342 7.04 16.79 16.97
CA THR A 342 7.34 16.52 18.36
C THR A 342 6.84 15.15 18.77
N ASP A 343 7.67 14.40 19.48
CA ASP A 343 7.34 13.06 19.95
C ASP A 343 6.23 13.11 21.01
N PRO A 344 5.30 12.15 21.04
CA PRO A 344 4.32 12.03 22.10
C PRO A 344 5.00 11.58 23.40
N SER A 345 4.39 11.90 24.56
CA SER A 345 4.72 11.27 25.82
C SER A 345 4.02 9.92 25.94
N ALA A 346 4.68 8.96 26.59
CA ALA A 346 4.08 7.66 26.92
C ALA A 346 3.98 7.50 28.44
N ILE A 347 2.84 6.97 28.91
CA ILE A 347 2.62 6.58 30.30
C ILE A 347 2.09 5.16 30.30
N LEU A 348 2.72 4.29 31.09
CA LEU A 348 2.36 2.89 31.24
C LEU A 348 2.13 2.56 32.71
N VAL A 349 1.10 1.78 33.00
CA VAL A 349 0.95 1.06 34.30
C VAL A 349 0.93 -0.42 34.01
N GLY A 350 1.86 -1.14 34.61
CA GLY A 350 1.95 -2.60 34.59
C GLY A 350 1.57 -3.21 35.92
N GLY A 351 0.85 -4.34 35.88
CA GLY A 351 0.55 -5.15 37.04
C GLY A 351 1.37 -6.44 37.02
N TYR A 352 2.20 -6.69 38.02
CA TYR A 352 3.02 -7.90 38.11
C TYR A 352 2.46 -8.89 39.10
N GLN A 353 2.14 -10.10 38.65
CA GLN A 353 1.70 -11.20 39.48
C GLN A 353 2.91 -12.07 39.87
N ARG A 354 3.28 -12.06 41.16
CA ARG A 354 4.45 -12.81 41.65
C ARG A 354 4.31 -14.32 41.49
N ALA A 355 3.11 -14.84 41.70
CA ALA A 355 2.85 -16.29 41.70
C ALA A 355 3.12 -16.94 40.32
N THR A 356 2.82 -16.22 39.22
CA THR A 356 2.95 -16.73 37.86
C THR A 356 4.10 -16.10 37.09
N GLY A 357 4.70 -15.02 37.61
CA GLY A 357 5.68 -14.20 36.86
C GLY A 357 5.08 -13.39 35.73
N THR A 358 3.76 -13.25 35.68
CA THR A 358 3.05 -12.59 34.57
C THR A 358 3.03 -11.08 34.75
N LEU A 359 3.35 -10.34 33.69
CA LEU A 359 3.19 -8.89 33.62
C LEU A 359 1.95 -8.54 32.78
N PHE A 360 1.02 -7.82 33.40
CA PHE A 360 -0.19 -7.32 32.76
C PHE A 360 0.01 -5.83 32.37
N VAL A 361 -0.29 -5.48 31.15
CA VAL A 361 -0.40 -4.06 30.75
C VAL A 361 -1.77 -3.57 31.16
N VAL A 362 -1.83 -2.72 32.18
CA VAL A 362 -3.09 -2.25 32.78
C VAL A 362 -3.53 -0.93 32.17
N GLU A 363 -2.59 -0.03 31.96
CA GLU A 363 -2.82 1.26 31.30
C GLU A 363 -1.67 1.55 30.34
N ALA A 364 -1.99 1.95 29.13
CA ALA A 364 -1.01 2.42 28.15
C ALA A 364 -1.57 3.66 27.44
N SER A 365 -0.91 4.79 27.59
CA SER A 365 -1.38 6.06 27.06
C SER A 365 -0.28 6.82 26.36
N ILE A 366 -0.36 6.87 25.02
CA ILE A 366 0.58 7.63 24.17
C ILE A 366 -0.16 8.83 23.60
N LYS A 367 0.22 10.05 24.03
CA LYS A 367 -0.44 11.30 23.63
C LYS A 367 0.55 12.46 23.62
N LYS A 368 0.27 13.49 22.82
CA LYS A 368 0.98 14.77 22.92
C LYS A 368 0.44 15.53 24.13
N ARG A 369 1.27 15.73 25.15
CA ARG A 369 0.93 16.43 26.40
C ARG A 369 2.03 17.43 26.73
N VAL A 370 1.65 18.55 27.36
CA VAL A 370 2.61 19.42 28.04
C VAL A 370 3.04 18.77 29.37
N PRO A 371 4.25 19.06 29.89
CA PRO A 371 4.77 18.42 31.11
C PRO A 371 3.84 18.42 32.29
N SER A 372 3.11 19.52 32.52
CA SER A 372 2.13 19.63 33.61
C SER A 372 0.98 18.61 33.51
N LEU A 373 0.52 18.31 32.31
CA LEU A 373 -0.52 17.30 32.10
C LEU A 373 0.03 15.87 32.26
N ILE A 374 1.32 15.63 31.93
CA ILE A 374 1.96 14.34 32.21
C ILE A 374 2.00 14.11 33.73
N ILE A 375 2.41 15.13 34.52
CA ILE A 375 2.45 15.08 35.99
C ILE A 375 1.07 14.79 36.56
N GLN A 376 0.03 15.49 36.10
CA GLN A 376 -1.35 15.25 36.54
C GLN A 376 -1.84 13.84 36.25
N ASP A 377 -1.52 13.29 35.04
CA ASP A 377 -1.88 11.92 34.68
C ASP A 377 -1.14 10.91 35.56
N VAL A 378 0.16 11.08 35.82
CA VAL A 378 0.93 10.21 36.73
C VAL A 378 0.34 10.19 38.13
N ILE A 379 0.01 11.39 38.69
CA ILE A 379 -0.61 11.51 40.00
C ILE A 379 -1.98 10.83 40.05
N ARG A 380 -2.81 11.03 39.03
CA ARG A 380 -4.10 10.37 38.88
C ARG A 380 -3.95 8.82 38.90
N LEU A 381 -3.00 8.31 38.11
CA LEU A 381 -2.76 6.88 38.03
C LEU A 381 -2.14 6.33 39.33
N GLN A 382 -1.28 7.10 40.00
CA GLN A 382 -0.78 6.73 41.32
C GLN A 382 -1.91 6.59 42.34
N LYS A 383 -2.86 7.51 42.36
CA LYS A 383 -4.06 7.43 43.27
C LYS A 383 -4.96 6.24 42.90
N GLN A 384 -5.07 5.92 41.61
CA GLN A 384 -5.94 4.86 41.11
C GLN A 384 -5.37 3.48 41.38
N TYR A 385 -4.06 3.25 41.13
CA TYR A 385 -3.44 1.95 41.16
C TYR A 385 -2.49 1.73 42.35
N GLY A 386 -2.03 2.76 43.02
CA GLY A 386 -1.08 2.63 44.13
C GLY A 386 0.26 2.00 43.67
N CYS A 387 0.82 2.48 42.58
CA CYS A 387 2.07 1.92 42.01
C CYS A 387 3.19 1.95 43.04
N LEU A 388 3.89 0.82 43.20
CA LEU A 388 5.01 0.68 44.14
C LEU A 388 6.21 1.54 43.72
N LEU A 389 6.41 1.68 42.42
CA LEU A 389 7.52 2.40 41.82
C LEU A 389 7.10 3.04 40.51
N TRP A 390 7.63 4.22 40.22
CA TRP A 390 7.58 4.85 38.91
C TRP A 390 8.98 4.95 38.31
N VAL A 391 9.16 4.46 37.10
CA VAL A 391 10.38 4.64 36.31
C VAL A 391 10.13 5.77 35.33
N ILE A 392 11.05 6.75 35.32
CA ILE A 392 10.96 7.92 34.44
C ILE A 392 12.24 7.99 33.63
N GLU A 393 12.12 8.04 32.32
CA GLU A 393 13.26 8.25 31.46
C GLU A 393 13.83 9.67 31.68
N THR A 394 15.13 9.77 32.02
CA THR A 394 15.77 11.04 32.32
C THR A 394 16.91 11.31 31.32
N VAL A 395 16.66 12.18 30.33
CA VAL A 395 17.66 12.83 29.49
C VAL A 395 17.64 14.34 29.85
N GLN A 396 18.66 15.10 29.58
CA GLN A 396 18.95 16.46 30.08
C GLN A 396 17.79 17.44 30.46
N PHE A 397 16.63 17.32 29.83
CA PHE A 397 15.44 18.11 30.11
C PHE A 397 14.59 17.55 31.26
N GLN A 398 14.76 16.30 31.59
CA GLN A 398 13.87 15.53 32.47
C GLN A 398 14.24 15.66 33.95
N GLU A 399 15.38 16.24 34.30
CA GLU A 399 15.69 16.59 35.70
C GLU A 399 14.69 17.60 36.25
N PHE A 400 14.34 18.63 35.48
CA PHE A 400 13.31 19.60 35.88
C PHE A 400 11.93 18.94 36.04
N PHE A 401 11.58 17.99 35.13
CA PHE A 401 10.32 17.25 35.24
C PHE A 401 10.26 16.40 36.49
N LYS A 402 11.36 15.75 36.87
CA LYS A 402 11.46 14.93 38.08
C LYS A 402 11.24 15.78 39.33
N ASP A 403 11.88 16.96 39.43
CA ASP A 403 11.76 17.84 40.56
C ASP A 403 10.35 18.40 40.72
N GLU A 404 9.69 18.75 39.63
CA GLU A 404 8.31 19.25 39.64
C GLU A 404 7.30 18.15 40.00
N LEU A 405 7.51 16.91 39.50
CA LEU A 405 6.71 15.76 39.87
C LEU A 405 6.83 15.44 41.37
N ILE A 406 8.04 15.49 41.96
CA ILE A 406 8.28 15.27 43.38
C ILE A 406 7.56 16.35 44.21
N LYS A 407 7.64 17.63 43.78
CA LYS A 407 6.96 18.73 44.44
C LYS A 407 5.43 18.57 44.43
N GLU A 408 4.88 18.20 43.30
CA GLU A 408 3.43 17.98 43.16
C GLU A 408 2.96 16.71 43.91
N ALA A 409 3.76 15.65 43.90
CA ALA A 409 3.48 14.44 44.68
C ALA A 409 3.52 14.67 46.19
N ALA A 410 4.40 15.58 46.67
CA ALA A 410 4.48 15.92 48.10
C ALA A 410 3.28 16.73 48.60
N LYS A 411 2.40 17.23 47.73
CA LYS A 411 1.17 17.95 48.12
C LYS A 411 -0.03 17.02 48.35
N ILE A 412 0.15 15.73 48.13
CA ILE A 412 -0.91 14.73 48.20
C ILE A 412 -0.75 13.85 49.44
#